data_9dda60692aa6e106312e65946c078196
#
_entry.id   9dda60692aa6e106312e65946c078196
#
_cell.length_a   1.000
_cell.length_b   1.000
_cell.length_c   1.000
_cell.angle_alpha   90.00
_cell.angle_beta   90.00
_cell.angle_gamma   90.00
#
_symmetry.space_group_name_H-M   'P 1'
#
loop_
_entity.id
_entity.type
_entity.pdbx_description
1 polymer ?
#
loop_
_entity_poly.entity_id
_entity_poly.type
_entity_poly.pdbx_seq_one_letter_code
_entity_poly.pdbx_strand_id
1 'polypeptide(L)' 'MVKRKVKLVNISDVEKFNAICSKFDCDMDLSSGKYYVNAKSIMGIFSLDLDFPLELMADTEDEAAVDLSLIHI' A
#
# COMPACT_ATOMS: atom_id res chain seq x y z
N MET A 1 6.14 9.43 9.56
CA MET A 1 5.46 8.79 8.43
C MET A 1 6.44 7.97 7.62
N VAL A 2 6.08 6.75 7.33
CA VAL A 2 6.91 5.84 6.53
C VAL A 2 6.44 5.88 5.07
N LYS A 3 7.37 6.08 4.14
CA LYS A 3 7.09 6.06 2.70
C LYS A 3 7.92 4.96 2.05
N ARG A 4 7.28 4.10 1.27
CA ARG A 4 7.95 3.00 0.58
C ARG A 4 7.38 2.82 -0.81
N LYS A 5 8.23 2.46 -1.75
CA LYS A 5 7.79 2.10 -3.09
C LYS A 5 7.29 0.67 -3.08
N VAL A 6 6.15 0.45 -3.72
CA VAL A 6 5.48 -0.86 -3.74
C VAL A 6 5.16 -1.20 -5.19
N LYS A 7 5.29 -2.47 -5.53
CA LYS A 7 4.90 -2.96 -6.85
C LYS A 7 3.84 -4.04 -6.69
N LEU A 8 2.68 -3.80 -7.28
CA LEU A 8 1.58 -4.76 -7.31
C LEU A 8 1.36 -5.17 -8.76
N VAL A 9 1.54 -6.45 -9.05
CA VAL A 9 1.58 -6.96 -10.42
C VAL A 9 0.25 -7.57 -10.84
N ASN A 10 -0.44 -8.25 -9.93
CA ASN A 10 -1.68 -8.95 -10.23
C ASN A 10 -2.70 -8.78 -9.11
N ILE A 11 -3.90 -9.31 -9.33
CA ILE A 11 -4.99 -9.21 -8.36
C ILE A 11 -4.63 -9.84 -7.02
N SER A 12 -3.91 -10.97 -7.06
CA SER A 12 -3.49 -11.66 -5.85
C SER A 12 -2.57 -10.78 -4.99
N ASP A 13 -1.66 -10.03 -5.62
CA ASP A 13 -0.78 -9.10 -4.91
C ASP A 13 -1.59 -7.97 -4.25
N VAL A 14 -2.59 -7.45 -4.96
CA VAL A 14 -3.47 -6.40 -4.43
C VAL A 14 -4.24 -6.90 -3.21
N GLU A 15 -4.78 -8.10 -3.28
CA GLU A 15 -5.54 -8.68 -2.18
C GLU A 15 -4.66 -8.89 -0.94
N LYS A 16 -3.45 -9.41 -1.13
CA LYS A 16 -2.51 -9.61 -0.03
C LYS A 16 -2.09 -8.29 0.59
N PHE A 17 -1.77 -7.31 -0.23
CA PHE A 17 -1.40 -5.97 0.22
C PHE A 17 -2.52 -5.34 1.04
N ASN A 18 -3.74 -5.36 0.52
CA ASN A 18 -4.89 -4.81 1.21
C ASN A 18 -5.15 -5.51 2.55
N ALA A 19 -5.06 -6.83 2.58
CA ALA A 19 -5.27 -7.60 3.81
C ALA A 19 -4.23 -7.22 4.88
N ILE A 20 -2.97 -7.05 4.48
CA ILE A 20 -1.90 -6.68 5.39
C ILE A 20 -2.12 -5.26 5.91
N CYS A 21 -2.41 -4.30 5.02
CA CYS A 21 -2.67 -2.92 5.41
C CYS A 21 -3.84 -2.82 6.39
N SER A 22 -4.86 -3.64 6.21
CA SER A 22 -6.04 -3.64 7.07
C SER A 22 -5.75 -4.07 8.51
N LYS A 23 -4.62 -4.71 8.76
CA LYS A 23 -4.20 -5.12 10.11
C LYS A 23 -3.48 -4.02 10.88
N PHE A 24 -3.07 -2.95 10.21
CA PHE A 24 -2.41 -1.83 10.85
C PHE A 24 -3.44 -0.87 11.44
N ASP A 25 -3.13 -0.31 12.61
CA ASP A 25 -3.99 0.67 13.27
C ASP A 25 -3.79 2.09 12.76
N CYS A 26 -2.74 2.34 11.99
CA CYS A 26 -2.46 3.65 11.46
C CYS A 26 -3.13 3.87 10.11
N ASP A 27 -3.27 5.13 9.71
CA ASP A 27 -3.75 5.47 8.38
C ASP A 27 -2.68 5.12 7.35
N MET A 28 -3.10 4.56 6.24
CA MET A 28 -2.22 4.20 5.15
C MET A 28 -2.83 4.64 3.83
N ASP A 29 -2.02 5.29 3.00
CA ASP A 29 -2.41 5.72 1.67
C ASP A 29 -1.50 5.10 0.63
N LEU A 30 -2.05 4.86 -0.54
CA LEU A 30 -1.31 4.38 -1.69
C LEU A 30 -1.46 5.39 -2.81
N SER A 31 -0.36 5.79 -3.41
CA SER A 31 -0.40 6.78 -4.48
C SER A 31 0.17 6.23 -5.78
N SER A 32 -0.39 6.70 -6.89
CA SER A 32 0.10 6.49 -8.24
C SER A 32 0.14 7.83 -8.93
N GLY A 33 1.33 8.40 -9.08
CA GLY A 33 1.47 9.75 -9.62
C GLY A 33 0.76 10.78 -8.74
N LYS A 34 -0.28 11.40 -9.27
CA LYS A 34 -1.05 12.43 -8.56
C LYS A 34 -2.27 11.88 -7.80
N TYR A 35 -2.55 10.60 -7.94
CA TYR A 35 -3.73 10.00 -7.35
C TYR A 35 -3.40 9.32 -6.03
N TYR A 36 -4.24 9.56 -5.04
CA TYR A 36 -4.10 9.00 -3.70
C TYR A 36 -5.37 8.23 -3.35
N VAL A 37 -5.19 7.03 -2.81
CA VAL A 37 -6.32 6.23 -2.32
C VAL A 37 -5.96 5.66 -0.97
N ASN A 38 -6.98 5.26 -0.21
CA ASN A 38 -6.76 4.58 1.06
C ASN A 38 -6.24 3.16 0.78
N ALA A 39 -5.05 2.83 1.30
CA ALA A 39 -4.45 1.52 1.09
C ALA A 39 -5.26 0.39 1.71
N LYS A 40 -6.17 0.70 2.62
CA LYS A 40 -7.07 -0.29 3.23
C LYS A 40 -8.34 -0.50 2.41
N SER A 41 -8.56 0.28 1.35
CA SER A 41 -9.71 0.16 0.47
C SER A 41 -9.32 -0.61 -0.80
N ILE A 42 -9.77 -1.85 -0.92
CA ILE A 42 -9.43 -2.67 -2.08
C ILE A 42 -9.97 -2.06 -3.38
N MET A 43 -11.16 -1.48 -3.33
CA MET A 43 -11.74 -0.81 -4.50
C MET A 43 -10.94 0.42 -4.90
N GLY A 44 -10.43 1.16 -3.91
CA GLY A 44 -9.55 2.30 -4.17
C GLY A 44 -8.26 1.87 -4.86
N ILE A 45 -7.64 0.80 -4.39
CA ILE A 45 -6.40 0.28 -5.01
C ILE A 45 -6.66 -0.13 -6.46
N PHE A 46 -7.76 -0.79 -6.74
CA PHE A 46 -8.10 -1.20 -8.10
C PHE A 46 -8.39 -0.03 -9.04
N SER A 47 -8.70 1.14 -8.50
CA SER A 47 -8.90 2.34 -9.33
C SER A 47 -7.58 2.96 -9.79
N LEU A 48 -6.45 2.57 -9.21
CA LEU A 48 -5.14 3.06 -9.61
C LEU A 48 -4.61 2.30 -10.81
N ASP A 49 -3.73 2.95 -11.56
CA ASP A 49 -3.00 2.30 -12.64
C ASP A 49 -1.80 1.56 -12.04
N LEU A 50 -1.90 0.23 -11.97
CA LEU A 50 -0.87 -0.60 -11.36
C LEU A 50 0.38 -0.76 -12.22
N ASP A 51 0.34 -0.30 -13.48
CA ASP A 51 1.52 -0.30 -14.36
C ASP A 51 2.53 0.78 -13.96
N PHE A 52 2.11 1.78 -13.20
CA PHE A 52 3.00 2.82 -12.71
C PHE A 52 3.53 2.49 -11.32
N PRO A 53 4.71 3.04 -10.96
CA PRO A 53 5.24 2.88 -9.61
C PRO A 53 4.25 3.41 -8.57
N LEU A 54 4.05 2.62 -7.53
CA LEU A 54 3.16 2.99 -6.42
C LEU A 54 4.00 3.37 -5.21
N GLU A 55 3.50 4.32 -4.43
CA GLU A 55 4.12 4.71 -3.18
C GLU A 55 3.14 4.51 -2.03
N LEU A 56 3.59 3.75 -1.04
CA LEU A 56 2.84 3.57 0.21
C LEU A 56 3.27 4.64 1.20
N MET A 57 2.28 5.27 1.82
CA MET A 57 2.50 6.21 2.91
C MET A 57 1.77 5.71 4.14
N ALA A 58 2.51 5.34 5.17
CA ALA A 58 1.97 4.84 6.41
C ALA A 58 2.18 5.87 7.52
N ASP A 59 1.11 6.26 8.20
CA ASP A 59 1.17 7.23 9.29
C ASP A 59 1.63 6.54 10.57
N THR A 60 2.87 6.11 10.57
CA THR A 60 3.53 5.44 11.67
C THR A 60 5.03 5.72 11.62
N GLU A 61 5.71 5.53 12.73
CA GLU A 61 7.17 5.60 12.79
C GLU A 61 7.81 4.22 12.84
N ASP A 62 7.00 3.16 12.85
CA ASP A 62 7.48 1.78 12.92
C ASP A 62 7.84 1.27 11.53
N GLU A 63 9.02 1.67 11.05
CA GLU A 63 9.51 1.26 9.73
C GLU A 63 9.71 -0.24 9.62
N ALA A 64 10.15 -0.87 10.70
CA ALA A 64 10.40 -2.32 10.70
C ALA A 64 9.11 -3.11 10.46
N ALA A 65 8.01 -2.73 11.10
CA ALA A 65 6.74 -3.39 10.90
C ALA A 65 6.25 -3.25 9.47
N VAL A 66 6.38 -2.06 8.89
CA VAL A 66 5.99 -1.80 7.50
C VAL A 66 6.85 -2.63 6.54
N ASP A 67 8.15 -2.61 6.72
CA ASP A 67 9.09 -3.31 5.83
C ASP A 67 8.90 -4.83 5.91
N LEU A 68 8.73 -5.39 7.10
CA LEU A 68 8.56 -6.83 7.27
C LEU A 68 7.23 -7.33 6.73
N SER A 69 6.18 -6.52 6.81
CA SER A 69 4.83 -6.95 6.44
C SER A 69 4.48 -6.68 4.98
N LEU A 70 4.98 -5.59 4.40
CA LEU A 70 4.49 -5.08 3.12
C LEU A 70 5.49 -5.17 1.98
N ILE A 71 6.79 -5.14 2.25
CA ILE A 71 7.81 -5.08 1.19
C ILE A 71 8.09 -6.46 0.58
N HIS A 72 7.71 -7.52 1.23
CA HIS A 72 7.95 -8.89 0.77
C HIS A 72 6.78 -9.51 -0.01
N ILE A 73 5.87 -8.71 -0.47
CA ILE A 73 4.74 -9.17 -1.29
C ILE A 73 5.19 -9.37 -2.73
#